data_72fc768ae0242f507d843709d99b922a
#
_entry.id   72fc768ae0242f507d843709d99b922a
#
_cell.length_a   1.000
_cell.length_b   1.000
_cell.length_c   1.000
_cell.angle_alpha   90.00
_cell.angle_beta   90.00
_cell.angle_gamma   90.00
#
_symmetry.space_group_name_H-M   'P 1'
#
loop_
_entity.id
_entity.type
_entity.pdbx_description
1 polymer ?
#
loop_
_entity_poly.entity_id
_entity_poly.type
_entity_poly.pdbx_seq_one_letter_code
_entity_poly.pdbx_strand_id
1 'polypeptide(L)'
;MISPQIIQDYRRLFVNRPAYTLQCARPHPETGRHYYFTPKKVGTGAPLELTECTIRRHLEGEITIGLYAINPDNQRCKWLAIDADYQNAMEDLLKLQYRLTQDGVEPALELSRRGGHLWIFLARPLLAKDCRVYIHDIALRLGIPVKSSGLSEGIEVFPKHDSIEPSAFGSALRGPLGIHRAANRRFWFHGADYTVDAQIAYLNGFRKLTEHELEKFIAGKERPKPDNSPQEGSTASGPRARTARLEFRILEYVAPLRKVGRNYVTRCPSCAELGHDRSGDNLAILIRDPRFYKCWAGCAKEMIRAALGCPTHMEIA
;
A
#
# COMPACT_ATOMS: atom_id res chain seq x y z
N MET A 1 3.45 -26.68 2.31
CA MET A 1 4.17 -26.11 1.13
C MET A 1 3.14 -25.69 0.11
N ILE A 2 3.18 -24.47 -0.40
CA ILE A 2 2.21 -23.97 -1.39
C ILE A 2 2.45 -24.64 -2.75
N SER A 3 1.42 -25.28 -3.29
CA SER A 3 1.53 -25.99 -4.58
C SER A 3 1.59 -25.01 -5.77
N PRO A 4 2.17 -25.42 -6.92
CA PRO A 4 2.16 -24.61 -8.13
C PRO A 4 0.75 -24.22 -8.58
N GLN A 5 -0.24 -25.12 -8.43
CA GLN A 5 -1.62 -24.85 -8.79
C GLN A 5 -2.21 -23.70 -7.97
N ILE A 6 -1.99 -23.67 -6.68
CA ILE A 6 -2.43 -22.58 -5.78
C ILE A 6 -1.84 -21.23 -6.20
N ILE A 7 -0.56 -21.21 -6.61
CA ILE A 7 0.09 -20.00 -7.09
C ILE A 7 -0.55 -19.49 -8.39
N GLN A 8 -0.84 -20.39 -9.32
CA GLN A 8 -1.51 -20.05 -10.59
C GLN A 8 -2.94 -19.56 -10.34
N ASP A 9 -3.68 -20.20 -9.45
CA ASP A 9 -5.04 -19.80 -9.08
C ASP A 9 -5.04 -18.43 -8.40
N TYR A 10 -4.12 -18.18 -7.46
CA TYR A 10 -3.93 -16.87 -6.86
C TYR A 10 -3.64 -15.80 -7.93
N ARG A 11 -2.72 -16.08 -8.85
CA ARG A 11 -2.38 -15.17 -9.94
C ARG A 11 -3.59 -14.89 -10.84
N ARG A 12 -4.38 -15.91 -11.16
CA ARG A 12 -5.60 -15.76 -11.96
C ARG A 12 -6.64 -14.90 -11.27
N LEU A 13 -6.87 -15.10 -9.98
CA LEU A 13 -7.88 -14.37 -9.20
C LEU A 13 -7.48 -12.91 -8.95
N PHE A 14 -6.24 -12.66 -8.54
CA PHE A 14 -5.86 -11.39 -7.93
C PHE A 14 -4.88 -10.55 -8.73
N VAL A 15 -4.05 -11.13 -9.58
CA VAL A 15 -2.98 -10.40 -10.26
C VAL A 15 -3.49 -9.80 -11.56
N ASN A 16 -3.68 -8.49 -11.57
CA ASN A 16 -4.16 -7.76 -12.75
C ASN A 16 -3.01 -7.27 -13.65
N ARG A 17 -1.83 -7.04 -13.10
CA ARG A 17 -0.60 -6.64 -13.80
C ARG A 17 0.63 -7.20 -13.10
N PRO A 18 1.76 -7.39 -13.82
CA PRO A 18 2.97 -7.96 -13.24
C PRO A 18 3.78 -6.94 -12.41
N ALA A 19 3.12 -6.04 -11.71
CA ALA A 19 3.74 -5.09 -10.78
C ALA A 19 3.09 -5.23 -9.40
N TYR A 20 3.84 -4.90 -8.35
CA TYR A 20 3.39 -5.05 -6.98
C TYR A 20 4.09 -4.07 -6.04
N THR A 21 3.52 -3.89 -4.86
CA THR A 21 4.21 -3.25 -3.74
C THR A 21 4.60 -4.28 -2.70
N LEU A 22 5.60 -3.94 -1.88
CA LEU A 22 5.97 -4.71 -0.69
C LEU A 22 5.61 -3.89 0.54
N GLN A 23 4.98 -4.53 1.52
CA GLN A 23 4.82 -3.95 2.83
C GLN A 23 6.12 -4.12 3.62
N CYS A 24 6.63 -3.02 4.19
CA CYS A 24 7.83 -3.05 5.01
C CYS A 24 7.63 -3.95 6.23
N ALA A 25 8.57 -4.86 6.47
CA ALA A 25 8.49 -5.80 7.60
C ALA A 25 8.64 -5.08 8.96
N ARG A 26 9.41 -3.99 8.98
CA ARG A 26 9.58 -3.15 10.19
C ARG A 26 8.72 -1.90 10.05
N PRO A 27 8.07 -1.46 11.15
CA PRO A 27 7.32 -0.22 11.12
C PRO A 27 8.26 0.97 10.89
N HIS A 28 7.73 2.04 10.30
CA HIS A 28 8.45 3.30 10.19
C HIS A 28 8.72 3.85 11.60
N PRO A 29 9.96 4.25 11.93
CA PRO A 29 10.34 4.62 13.30
C PRO A 29 9.47 5.73 13.89
N GLU A 30 9.13 6.74 13.08
CA GLU A 30 8.38 7.91 13.54
C GLU A 30 6.87 7.67 13.61
N THR A 31 6.30 6.94 12.64
CA THR A 31 4.84 6.78 12.53
C THR A 31 4.32 5.47 13.08
N GLY A 32 5.18 4.52 13.40
CA GLY A 32 4.81 3.16 13.80
C GLY A 32 4.05 2.37 12.72
N ARG A 33 3.98 2.89 11.48
CA ARG A 33 3.22 2.28 10.38
C ARG A 33 4.11 1.44 9.49
N HIS A 34 3.59 0.31 9.04
CA HIS A 34 4.20 -0.50 7.99
C HIS A 34 3.81 0.08 6.64
N TYR A 35 4.70 0.84 6.02
CA TYR A 35 4.47 1.48 4.72
C TYR A 35 4.66 0.50 3.57
N TYR A 36 4.07 0.81 2.42
CA TYR A 36 4.26 0.09 1.18
C TYR A 36 5.25 0.82 0.27
N PHE A 37 6.02 0.07 -0.50
CA PHE A 37 6.94 0.60 -1.49
C PHE A 37 7.01 -0.32 -2.71
N THR A 38 7.25 0.24 -3.89
CA THR A 38 7.48 -0.54 -5.11
C THR A 38 8.92 -1.05 -5.11
N PRO A 39 9.17 -2.36 -5.10
CA PRO A 39 10.52 -2.91 -5.17
C PRO A 39 11.14 -2.62 -6.54
N LYS A 40 12.44 -2.27 -6.55
CA LYS A 40 13.16 -1.86 -7.75
C LYS A 40 14.41 -2.72 -7.97
N LYS A 41 14.78 -2.92 -9.24
CA LYS A 41 16.02 -3.58 -9.63
C LYS A 41 17.21 -2.71 -9.24
N VAL A 42 18.20 -3.33 -8.62
CA VAL A 42 19.47 -2.65 -8.28
C VAL A 42 20.18 -2.24 -9.58
N GLY A 43 20.67 -1.03 -9.62
CA GLY A 43 21.38 -0.45 -10.77
C GLY A 43 20.49 0.28 -11.77
N THR A 44 19.36 -0.30 -12.20
CA THR A 44 18.47 0.32 -13.19
C THR A 44 17.34 1.14 -12.58
N GLY A 45 16.96 0.87 -11.33
CA GLY A 45 15.80 1.50 -10.69
C GLY A 45 14.44 1.07 -11.26
N ALA A 46 14.41 0.17 -12.23
CA ALA A 46 13.19 -0.36 -12.80
C ALA A 46 12.41 -1.19 -11.75
N PRO A 47 11.06 -1.17 -11.75
CA PRO A 47 10.27 -2.00 -10.87
C PRO A 47 10.56 -3.49 -11.06
N LEU A 48 10.54 -4.24 -9.97
CA LEU A 48 10.57 -5.70 -10.03
C LEU A 48 9.21 -6.23 -10.46
N GLU A 49 9.23 -7.28 -11.27
CA GLU A 49 8.02 -7.98 -11.68
C GLU A 49 7.54 -8.96 -10.60
N LEU A 50 6.22 -9.09 -10.50
CA LEU A 50 5.57 -10.07 -9.65
C LEU A 50 5.72 -11.47 -10.27
N THR A 51 6.57 -12.30 -9.66
CA THR A 51 6.83 -13.68 -10.08
C THR A 51 6.05 -14.69 -9.25
N GLU A 52 6.02 -15.95 -9.67
CA GLU A 52 5.45 -17.06 -8.90
C GLU A 52 6.17 -17.25 -7.56
N CYS A 53 7.50 -17.06 -7.54
CA CYS A 53 8.28 -17.08 -6.31
C CYS A 53 7.82 -15.98 -5.33
N THR A 54 7.52 -14.77 -5.83
CA THR A 54 7.00 -13.67 -5.01
C THR A 54 5.62 -14.00 -4.42
N ILE A 55 4.73 -14.59 -5.23
CA ILE A 55 3.40 -15.04 -4.77
C ILE A 55 3.56 -16.14 -3.71
N ARG A 56 4.41 -17.14 -3.95
CA ARG A 56 4.70 -18.21 -2.98
C ARG A 56 5.14 -17.63 -1.64
N ARG A 57 6.13 -16.77 -1.64
CA ARG A 57 6.65 -16.13 -0.42
C ARG A 57 5.60 -15.31 0.31
N HIS A 58 4.67 -14.68 -0.41
CA HIS A 58 3.53 -13.97 0.16
C HIS A 58 2.57 -14.94 0.86
N LEU A 59 2.19 -16.03 0.19
CA LEU A 59 1.29 -17.04 0.74
C LEU A 59 1.92 -17.85 1.89
N GLU A 60 3.22 -18.03 1.88
CA GLU A 60 3.97 -18.63 3.01
C GLU A 60 4.17 -17.65 4.18
N GLY A 61 3.90 -16.35 3.96
CA GLY A 61 3.94 -15.33 5.00
C GLY A 61 5.29 -14.66 5.19
N GLU A 62 6.29 -14.96 4.33
CA GLU A 62 7.60 -14.34 4.38
C GLU A 62 7.59 -12.85 4.02
N ILE A 63 6.75 -12.49 3.05
CA ILE A 63 6.55 -11.11 2.58
C ILE A 63 5.07 -10.78 2.53
N THR A 64 4.74 -9.50 2.44
CA THR A 64 3.36 -9.04 2.22
C THR A 64 3.35 -8.15 0.99
N ILE A 65 2.60 -8.56 -0.03
CA ILE A 65 2.48 -7.79 -1.27
C ILE A 65 1.21 -6.94 -1.27
N GLY A 66 1.24 -5.85 -2.03
CA GLY A 66 0.05 -5.11 -2.46
C GLY A 66 -0.12 -5.26 -3.96
N LEU A 67 -1.36 -5.38 -4.40
CA LEU A 67 -1.76 -5.66 -5.78
C LEU A 67 -2.43 -4.42 -6.38
N TYR A 68 -2.01 -4.04 -7.55
CA TYR A 68 -2.59 -2.91 -8.28
C TYR A 68 -3.89 -3.30 -8.98
N ALA A 69 -4.91 -2.45 -8.82
CA ALA A 69 -6.25 -2.73 -9.31
C ALA A 69 -6.42 -2.56 -10.83
N ILE A 70 -5.62 -1.68 -11.47
CA ILE A 70 -5.77 -1.35 -12.89
C ILE A 70 -4.56 -1.84 -13.68
N ASN A 71 -4.82 -2.43 -14.84
CA ASN A 71 -3.80 -2.67 -15.85
C ASN A 71 -3.72 -1.43 -16.76
N PRO A 72 -2.55 -0.74 -16.86
CA PRO A 72 -2.40 0.48 -17.64
C PRO A 72 -2.56 0.27 -19.16
N ASP A 73 -2.30 -0.93 -19.66
CA ASP A 73 -2.33 -1.21 -21.11
C ASP A 73 -3.76 -1.15 -21.68
N ASN A 74 -4.76 -1.48 -20.85
CA ASN A 74 -6.15 -1.59 -21.30
C ASN A 74 -7.16 -0.92 -20.34
N GLN A 75 -6.69 -0.29 -19.25
CA GLN A 75 -7.50 0.39 -18.26
C GLN A 75 -8.57 -0.51 -17.59
N ARG A 76 -8.31 -1.81 -17.53
CA ARG A 76 -9.23 -2.82 -17.01
C ARG A 76 -8.75 -3.39 -15.68
N CYS A 77 -9.70 -3.92 -14.92
CA CYS A 77 -9.47 -4.65 -13.66
C CYS A 77 -10.09 -6.04 -13.71
N LYS A 78 -9.55 -6.99 -12.96
CA LYS A 78 -10.04 -8.37 -12.82
C LYS A 78 -10.98 -8.55 -11.64
N TRP A 79 -10.97 -7.59 -10.74
CA TRP A 79 -11.75 -7.60 -9.52
C TRP A 79 -12.08 -6.17 -9.09
N LEU A 80 -13.14 -6.06 -8.33
CA LEU A 80 -13.48 -4.91 -7.52
C LEU A 80 -13.21 -5.25 -6.07
N ALA A 81 -12.75 -4.30 -5.31
CA ALA A 81 -12.69 -4.45 -3.86
C ALA A 81 -13.19 -3.21 -3.15
N ILE A 82 -13.86 -3.40 -2.05
CA ILE A 82 -14.33 -2.35 -1.16
C ILE A 82 -13.58 -2.55 0.15
N ASP A 83 -12.75 -1.59 0.52
CA ASP A 83 -12.03 -1.59 1.80
C ASP A 83 -12.76 -0.68 2.78
N ALA A 84 -13.07 -1.20 3.95
CA ALA A 84 -13.69 -0.45 5.03
C ALA A 84 -12.90 -0.65 6.33
N ASP A 85 -12.38 0.44 6.87
CA ASP A 85 -11.43 0.45 7.98
C ASP A 85 -11.69 1.62 8.95
N TYR A 86 -12.98 1.74 9.38
CA TYR A 86 -13.49 2.78 10.27
C TYR A 86 -14.48 2.20 11.30
N GLN A 87 -15.04 3.02 12.14
CA GLN A 87 -16.02 2.61 13.14
C GLN A 87 -17.23 1.98 12.53
N ASN A 88 -17.97 1.25 12.50
CA ASN A 88 -19.11 0.67 11.78
C ASN A 88 -18.79 0.04 10.41
N ALA A 89 -17.53 -0.07 10.05
CA ALA A 89 -17.09 -0.62 8.76
C ALA A 89 -17.74 -1.97 8.44
N MET A 90 -17.85 -2.86 9.41
CA MET A 90 -18.43 -4.18 9.20
C MET A 90 -19.93 -4.13 8.91
N GLU A 91 -20.67 -3.25 9.56
CA GLU A 91 -22.10 -3.07 9.30
C GLU A 91 -22.33 -2.59 7.86
N ASP A 92 -21.54 -1.62 7.41
CA ASP A 92 -21.65 -1.10 6.05
C ASP A 92 -21.22 -2.14 5.01
N LEU A 93 -20.18 -2.93 5.28
CA LEU A 93 -19.80 -4.05 4.41
C LEU A 93 -20.90 -5.11 4.31
N LEU A 94 -21.58 -5.45 5.41
CA LEU A 94 -22.68 -6.40 5.40
C LEU A 94 -23.90 -5.86 4.65
N LYS A 95 -24.22 -4.57 4.76
CA LYS A 95 -25.26 -3.91 3.94
C LYS A 95 -24.94 -3.99 2.46
N LEU A 96 -23.67 -3.68 2.09
CA LEU A 96 -23.20 -3.79 0.72
C LEU A 96 -23.23 -5.23 0.22
N GLN A 97 -22.75 -6.20 1.03
CA GLN A 97 -22.79 -7.62 0.70
C GLN A 97 -24.22 -8.09 0.42
N TYR A 98 -25.14 -7.75 1.31
CA TYR A 98 -26.55 -8.10 1.14
C TYR A 98 -27.11 -7.52 -0.15
N ARG A 99 -26.87 -6.22 -0.41
CA ARG A 99 -27.37 -5.56 -1.62
C ARG A 99 -26.79 -6.18 -2.90
N LEU A 100 -25.49 -6.45 -2.93
CA LEU A 100 -24.82 -7.11 -4.05
C LEU A 100 -25.40 -8.49 -4.31
N THR A 101 -25.70 -9.25 -3.25
CA THR A 101 -26.34 -10.56 -3.36
C THR A 101 -27.75 -10.47 -3.94
N GLN A 102 -28.50 -9.42 -3.60
CA GLN A 102 -29.83 -9.17 -4.20
C GLN A 102 -29.74 -8.86 -5.72
N ASP A 103 -28.64 -8.25 -6.16
CA ASP A 103 -28.35 -8.03 -7.58
C ASP A 103 -27.82 -9.31 -8.27
N GLY A 104 -27.70 -10.44 -7.55
CA GLY A 104 -27.16 -11.71 -8.05
C GLY A 104 -25.65 -11.74 -8.16
N VAL A 105 -24.94 -10.80 -7.52
CA VAL A 105 -23.48 -10.77 -7.43
C VAL A 105 -23.05 -11.51 -6.17
N GLU A 106 -21.97 -12.27 -6.23
CA GLU A 106 -21.38 -12.98 -5.09
C GLU A 106 -20.12 -12.27 -4.60
N PRO A 107 -20.19 -11.38 -3.58
CA PRO A 107 -19.02 -10.75 -3.00
C PRO A 107 -18.39 -11.65 -1.92
N ALA A 108 -17.08 -11.83 -1.97
CA ALA A 108 -16.31 -12.53 -0.95
C ALA A 108 -15.90 -11.55 0.17
N LEU A 109 -16.28 -11.84 1.42
CA LEU A 109 -15.90 -11.04 2.58
C LEU A 109 -14.58 -11.53 3.17
N GLU A 110 -13.53 -10.72 3.08
CA GLU A 110 -12.23 -10.89 3.76
C GLU A 110 -12.24 -10.05 5.05
N LEU A 111 -11.94 -10.66 6.17
CA LEU A 111 -11.76 -9.91 7.43
C LEU A 111 -10.45 -9.11 7.39
N SER A 112 -10.39 -8.01 8.09
CA SER A 112 -9.18 -7.22 8.29
C SER A 112 -8.97 -6.88 9.77
N ARG A 113 -7.98 -6.04 10.08
CA ARG A 113 -7.66 -5.69 11.47
C ARG A 113 -8.76 -4.86 12.15
N ARG A 114 -9.39 -3.95 11.42
CA ARG A 114 -10.37 -2.97 11.95
C ARG A 114 -11.73 -3.02 11.25
N GLY A 115 -11.84 -3.82 10.21
CA GLY A 115 -13.03 -3.96 9.39
C GLY A 115 -12.86 -5.12 8.42
N GLY A 116 -12.98 -4.88 7.12
CA GLY A 116 -12.87 -5.92 6.11
C GLY A 116 -12.78 -5.40 4.69
N HIS A 117 -12.68 -6.35 3.77
CA HIS A 117 -12.77 -6.09 2.34
C HIS A 117 -13.88 -6.94 1.74
N LEU A 118 -14.68 -6.37 0.85
CA LEU A 118 -15.54 -7.15 -0.05
C LEU A 118 -14.86 -7.24 -1.42
N TRP A 119 -14.68 -8.44 -1.93
CA TRP A 119 -14.08 -8.72 -3.23
C TRP A 119 -15.14 -9.23 -4.19
N ILE A 120 -15.22 -8.66 -5.39
CA ILE A 120 -16.10 -9.08 -6.48
C ILE A 120 -15.21 -9.48 -7.65
N PHE A 121 -15.28 -10.74 -8.06
CA PHE A 121 -14.49 -11.24 -9.18
C PHE A 121 -15.23 -11.05 -10.50
N LEU A 122 -14.49 -10.73 -11.54
CA LEU A 122 -15.03 -10.45 -12.86
C LEU A 122 -14.79 -11.64 -13.80
N ALA A 123 -15.75 -11.96 -14.66
CA ALA A 123 -15.64 -13.07 -15.62
C ALA A 123 -14.50 -12.85 -16.62
N ARG A 124 -14.26 -11.59 -16.98
CA ARG A 124 -13.11 -11.07 -17.75
C ARG A 124 -12.72 -9.69 -17.19
N PRO A 125 -11.53 -9.18 -17.53
CA PRO A 125 -11.19 -7.81 -17.11
C PRO A 125 -12.17 -6.79 -17.69
N LEU A 126 -12.74 -5.91 -16.84
CA LEU A 126 -13.69 -4.86 -17.21
C LEU A 126 -13.10 -3.47 -17.00
N LEU A 127 -13.66 -2.45 -17.66
CA LEU A 127 -13.17 -1.07 -17.54
C LEU A 127 -13.28 -0.57 -16.11
N ALA A 128 -12.20 -0.03 -15.58
CA ALA A 128 -12.12 0.48 -14.21
C ALA A 128 -13.19 1.55 -13.92
N LYS A 129 -13.42 2.46 -14.87
CA LYS A 129 -14.43 3.52 -14.77
C LYS A 129 -15.85 2.97 -14.55
N ASP A 130 -16.21 1.91 -15.27
CA ASP A 130 -17.56 1.33 -15.20
C ASP A 130 -17.77 0.57 -13.89
N CYS A 131 -16.74 -0.14 -13.45
CA CYS A 131 -16.70 -0.80 -12.16
C CYS A 131 -16.91 0.18 -10.99
N ARG A 132 -16.31 1.36 -11.06
CA ARG A 132 -16.48 2.41 -10.04
C ARG A 132 -17.91 2.93 -10.00
N VAL A 133 -18.53 3.18 -11.15
CA VAL A 133 -19.94 3.63 -11.22
C VAL A 133 -20.84 2.69 -10.44
N TYR A 134 -20.70 1.38 -10.63
CA TYR A 134 -21.52 0.37 -9.99
C TYR A 134 -21.48 0.46 -8.45
N ILE A 135 -20.28 0.42 -7.89
CA ILE A 135 -20.14 0.41 -6.42
C ILE A 135 -20.49 1.76 -5.81
N HIS A 136 -20.12 2.87 -6.46
CA HIS A 136 -20.47 4.20 -5.97
C HIS A 136 -22.00 4.43 -5.97
N ASP A 137 -22.72 3.98 -7.00
CA ASP A 137 -24.19 4.07 -7.03
C ASP A 137 -24.84 3.26 -5.90
N ILE A 138 -24.36 2.04 -5.65
CA ILE A 138 -24.85 1.23 -4.53
C ILE A 138 -24.59 1.91 -3.19
N ALA A 139 -23.37 2.38 -2.97
CA ALA A 139 -22.99 3.05 -1.73
C ALA A 139 -23.86 4.31 -1.49
N LEU A 140 -24.05 5.13 -2.54
CA LEU A 140 -24.90 6.30 -2.48
C LEU A 140 -26.35 5.96 -2.09
N ARG A 141 -26.94 4.93 -2.73
CA ARG A 141 -28.31 4.50 -2.44
C ARG A 141 -28.48 3.93 -1.04
N LEU A 142 -27.44 3.37 -0.46
CA LEU A 142 -27.44 2.83 0.91
C LEU A 142 -27.02 3.88 1.96
N GLY A 143 -26.68 5.10 1.54
CA GLY A 143 -26.20 6.15 2.44
C GLY A 143 -24.83 5.84 3.06
N ILE A 144 -24.05 4.96 2.42
CA ILE A 144 -22.73 4.58 2.91
C ILE A 144 -21.69 5.61 2.44
N PRO A 145 -20.92 6.20 3.36
CA PRO A 145 -19.94 7.22 3.01
C PRO A 145 -18.79 6.62 2.17
N VAL A 146 -18.42 7.33 1.10
CA VAL A 146 -17.26 6.97 0.27
C VAL A 146 -16.17 8.00 0.46
N LYS A 147 -14.99 7.58 0.87
CA LYS A 147 -13.86 8.44 1.24
C LYS A 147 -13.39 9.35 0.10
N SER A 148 -13.45 8.89 -1.15
CA SER A 148 -13.12 9.68 -2.33
C SER A 148 -14.05 10.89 -2.57
N SER A 149 -15.18 10.96 -1.86
CA SER A 149 -16.13 12.06 -1.92
C SER A 149 -15.77 13.26 -1.03
N GLY A 150 -14.51 13.32 -0.54
CA GLY A 150 -14.02 14.39 0.32
C GLY A 150 -14.29 14.17 1.81
N LEU A 151 -14.80 13.00 2.18
CA LEU A 151 -14.98 12.59 3.57
C LEU A 151 -13.68 12.02 4.13
N SER A 152 -13.41 12.25 5.41
CA SER A 152 -12.25 11.70 6.13
C SER A 152 -12.42 10.21 6.45
N GLU A 153 -13.66 9.75 6.58
CA GLU A 153 -14.04 8.37 6.87
C GLU A 153 -15.03 7.85 5.85
N GLY A 154 -15.01 6.56 5.60
CA GLY A 154 -15.88 5.88 4.65
C GLY A 154 -15.17 4.72 3.97
N ILE A 155 -15.91 4.02 3.12
CA ILE A 155 -15.36 2.94 2.30
C ILE A 155 -14.39 3.49 1.25
N GLU A 156 -13.37 2.70 0.92
CA GLU A 156 -12.50 2.93 -0.24
C GLU A 156 -12.84 1.93 -1.33
N VAL A 157 -13.16 2.43 -2.53
CA VAL A 157 -13.52 1.58 -3.66
C VAL A 157 -12.31 1.38 -4.57
N PHE A 158 -11.94 0.14 -4.84
CA PHE A 158 -10.89 -0.22 -5.79
C PHE A 158 -11.51 -0.85 -7.05
N PRO A 159 -11.10 -0.40 -8.24
CA PRO A 159 -10.11 0.63 -8.53
C PRO A 159 -10.53 2.02 -8.06
N LYS A 160 -9.56 2.84 -7.58
CA LYS A 160 -9.81 4.23 -7.13
C LYS A 160 -9.91 5.22 -8.29
N HIS A 161 -9.32 4.89 -9.43
CA HIS A 161 -9.24 5.77 -10.60
C HIS A 161 -10.03 5.19 -11.77
N ASP A 162 -10.54 6.05 -12.64
CA ASP A 162 -11.19 5.65 -13.89
C ASP A 162 -10.17 5.14 -14.92
N SER A 163 -8.98 5.73 -14.89
CA SER A 163 -7.83 5.38 -15.70
C SER A 163 -6.53 5.77 -15.00
N ILE A 164 -5.43 5.22 -15.44
CA ILE A 164 -4.08 5.56 -14.99
C ILE A 164 -3.17 5.81 -16.17
N GLU A 165 -2.17 6.67 -16.00
CA GLU A 165 -1.13 6.90 -17.00
C GLU A 165 -0.31 5.60 -17.22
N PRO A 166 0.24 5.39 -18.43
CA PRO A 166 1.02 4.17 -18.74
C PRO A 166 2.19 3.92 -17.78
N SER A 167 2.83 4.99 -17.31
CA SER A 167 3.93 4.92 -16.34
C SER A 167 3.49 4.86 -14.88
N ALA A 168 2.20 5.09 -14.59
CA ALA A 168 1.66 5.06 -13.24
C ALA A 168 1.29 3.64 -12.80
N PHE A 169 1.31 3.43 -11.50
CA PHE A 169 0.89 2.15 -10.92
C PHE A 169 -0.57 2.18 -10.44
N GLY A 170 -1.11 3.36 -10.16
CA GLY A 170 -2.44 3.49 -9.54
C GLY A 170 -2.41 3.12 -8.07
N SER A 171 -3.57 2.75 -7.53
CA SER A 171 -3.71 2.38 -6.12
C SER A 171 -3.56 0.88 -5.94
N ALA A 172 -2.78 0.48 -4.94
CA ALA A 172 -2.62 -0.90 -4.54
C ALA A 172 -3.46 -1.23 -3.30
N LEU A 173 -4.00 -2.43 -3.28
CA LEU A 173 -4.64 -3.03 -2.11
C LEU A 173 -3.75 -4.16 -1.60
N ARG A 174 -3.73 -4.39 -0.28
CA ARG A 174 -3.02 -5.54 0.30
C ARG A 174 -3.48 -6.83 -0.37
N GLY A 175 -2.56 -7.62 -0.86
CA GLY A 175 -2.86 -8.95 -1.39
C GLY A 175 -3.47 -9.83 -0.30
N PRO A 176 -4.61 -10.49 -0.55
CA PRO A 176 -5.24 -11.37 0.43
C PRO A 176 -4.41 -12.61 0.74
N LEU A 177 -4.76 -13.30 1.80
CA LEU A 177 -4.11 -14.54 2.25
C LEU A 177 -2.63 -14.42 2.63
N GLY A 178 -2.06 -13.23 2.70
CA GLY A 178 -0.72 -12.96 3.25
C GLY A 178 -0.75 -12.57 4.72
N ILE A 179 0.41 -12.49 5.35
CA ILE A 179 0.51 -11.98 6.73
C ILE A 179 0.35 -10.46 6.74
N HIS A 180 -0.57 -9.96 7.52
CA HIS A 180 -0.71 -8.52 7.78
C HIS A 180 0.35 -8.10 8.81
N ARG A 181 1.34 -7.31 8.42
CA ARG A 181 2.53 -7.00 9.24
C ARG A 181 2.18 -6.31 10.57
N ALA A 182 1.30 -5.32 10.56
CA ALA A 182 0.93 -4.62 11.80
C ALA A 182 0.12 -5.48 12.78
N ALA A 183 -0.59 -6.51 12.31
CA ALA A 183 -1.35 -7.45 13.14
C ALA A 183 -0.59 -8.75 13.39
N ASN A 184 0.50 -8.98 12.65
CA ASN A 184 1.31 -10.20 12.65
C ASN A 184 0.48 -11.49 12.52
N ARG A 185 -0.58 -11.44 11.72
CA ARG A 185 -1.46 -12.59 11.47
C ARG A 185 -2.03 -12.53 10.06
N ARG A 186 -2.53 -13.69 9.59
CA ARG A 186 -3.28 -13.83 8.35
C ARG A 186 -4.75 -13.49 8.61
N PHE A 187 -5.37 -12.83 7.65
CA PHE A 187 -6.80 -12.65 7.60
C PHE A 187 -7.37 -13.52 6.49
N TRP A 188 -8.60 -13.97 6.69
CA TRP A 188 -9.24 -15.00 5.91
C TRP A 188 -10.57 -14.51 5.34
N PHE A 189 -10.96 -15.10 4.23
CA PHE A 189 -12.33 -14.96 3.73
C PHE A 189 -13.27 -15.75 4.61
N HIS A 190 -14.42 -15.17 4.87
CA HIS A 190 -15.49 -15.83 5.63
C HIS A 190 -16.17 -16.88 4.75
N GLY A 191 -16.40 -18.08 5.28
CA GLY A 191 -17.13 -19.15 4.59
C GLY A 191 -16.27 -20.33 4.12
N ALA A 192 -14.96 -20.35 4.42
CA ALA A 192 -14.08 -21.47 4.13
C ALA A 192 -13.11 -21.75 5.29
N ASP A 193 -12.50 -22.93 5.28
CA ASP A 193 -11.49 -23.31 6.25
C ASP A 193 -10.27 -22.40 6.19
N TYR A 194 -9.62 -22.22 7.34
CA TYR A 194 -8.47 -21.31 7.51
C TYR A 194 -7.15 -21.91 7.00
N THR A 195 -7.16 -22.41 5.77
CA THR A 195 -5.98 -22.85 5.04
C THR A 195 -5.94 -22.14 3.68
N VAL A 196 -4.75 -21.91 3.15
CA VAL A 196 -4.60 -21.21 1.84
C VAL A 196 -5.29 -22.00 0.73
N ASP A 197 -5.17 -23.34 0.76
CA ASP A 197 -5.75 -24.23 -0.26
C ASP A 197 -7.30 -24.17 -0.24
N ALA A 198 -7.91 -24.29 0.93
CA ALA A 198 -9.37 -24.21 1.09
C ALA A 198 -9.90 -22.82 0.68
N GLN A 199 -9.19 -21.76 1.03
CA GLN A 199 -9.58 -20.40 0.68
C GLN A 199 -9.51 -20.15 -0.84
N ILE A 200 -8.46 -20.61 -1.51
CA ILE A 200 -8.34 -20.49 -2.97
C ILE A 200 -9.39 -21.33 -3.69
N ALA A 201 -9.64 -22.57 -3.22
CA ALA A 201 -10.70 -23.41 -3.76
C ALA A 201 -12.08 -22.75 -3.61
N TYR A 202 -12.38 -22.20 -2.43
CA TYR A 202 -13.60 -21.46 -2.15
C TYR A 202 -13.80 -20.27 -3.10
N LEU A 203 -12.78 -19.42 -3.26
CA LEU A 203 -12.84 -18.24 -4.15
C LEU A 203 -12.97 -18.60 -5.63
N ASN A 204 -12.42 -19.73 -6.06
CA ASN A 204 -12.58 -20.23 -7.41
C ASN A 204 -14.04 -20.63 -7.72
N GLY A 205 -14.81 -21.03 -6.70
CA GLY A 205 -16.23 -21.38 -6.81
C GLY A 205 -17.16 -20.17 -6.94
N PHE A 206 -16.69 -18.95 -6.64
CA PHE A 206 -17.54 -17.76 -6.73
C PHE A 206 -18.01 -17.47 -8.14
N ARG A 207 -19.29 -17.10 -8.24
CA ARG A 207 -19.87 -16.56 -9.46
C ARG A 207 -19.18 -15.24 -9.81
N LYS A 208 -18.79 -15.10 -11.06
CA LYS A 208 -18.10 -13.91 -11.54
C LYS A 208 -19.06 -12.96 -12.25
N LEU A 209 -18.96 -11.69 -11.92
CA LEU A 209 -19.74 -10.63 -12.57
C LEU A 209 -19.34 -10.50 -14.05
N THR A 210 -20.33 -10.55 -14.94
CA THR A 210 -20.12 -10.39 -16.39
C THR A 210 -20.20 -8.94 -16.83
N GLU A 211 -19.64 -8.62 -18.00
CA GLU A 211 -19.71 -7.28 -18.58
C GLU A 211 -21.16 -6.87 -18.86
N HIS A 212 -21.99 -7.76 -19.39
CA HIS A 212 -23.38 -7.50 -19.68
C HIS A 212 -24.21 -7.16 -18.41
N GLU A 213 -23.93 -7.83 -17.29
CA GLU A 213 -24.58 -7.51 -16.02
C GLU A 213 -24.10 -6.14 -15.50
N LEU A 214 -22.80 -5.88 -15.58
CA LEU A 214 -22.27 -4.58 -15.19
C LEU A 214 -22.91 -3.45 -16.01
N GLU A 215 -22.98 -3.59 -17.34
CA GLU A 215 -23.63 -2.62 -18.23
C GLU A 215 -25.09 -2.34 -17.82
N LYS A 216 -25.85 -3.39 -17.48
CA LYS A 216 -27.22 -3.22 -16.96
C LYS A 216 -27.25 -2.45 -15.65
N PHE A 217 -26.34 -2.75 -14.73
CA PHE A 217 -26.31 -2.12 -13.41
C PHE A 217 -25.93 -0.65 -13.45
N ILE A 218 -25.12 -0.24 -14.44
CA ILE A 218 -24.66 1.15 -14.57
C ILE A 218 -25.47 1.98 -15.58
N ALA A 219 -26.40 1.37 -16.29
CA ALA A 219 -27.23 2.08 -17.27
C ALA A 219 -27.95 3.27 -16.65
N GLY A 220 -27.74 4.46 -17.21
CA GLY A 220 -28.34 5.70 -16.72
C GLY A 220 -27.78 6.20 -15.37
N LYS A 221 -26.69 5.63 -14.86
CA LYS A 221 -26.06 6.07 -13.61
C LYS A 221 -25.02 7.15 -13.85
N GLU A 222 -24.90 8.07 -12.88
CA GLU A 222 -23.89 9.12 -12.92
C GLU A 222 -22.50 8.55 -12.60
N ARG A 223 -21.49 9.14 -13.26
CA ARG A 223 -20.10 8.81 -12.94
C ARG A 223 -19.70 9.46 -11.62
N PRO A 224 -19.03 8.71 -10.72
CA PRO A 224 -18.49 9.29 -9.51
C PRO A 224 -17.41 10.32 -9.85
N LYS A 225 -17.26 11.34 -9.01
CA LYS A 225 -16.17 12.31 -9.14
C LYS A 225 -14.82 11.58 -9.18
N PRO A 226 -13.85 12.09 -9.97
CA PRO A 226 -12.50 11.53 -9.96
C PRO A 226 -11.93 11.49 -8.55
N ASP A 227 -11.29 10.38 -8.21
CA ASP A 227 -10.51 10.30 -6.98
C ASP A 227 -9.18 11.02 -7.22
N ASN A 228 -8.97 12.12 -6.52
CA ASN A 228 -7.74 12.93 -6.60
C ASN A 228 -6.61 12.36 -5.73
N SER A 229 -6.75 11.15 -5.19
CA SER A 229 -5.68 10.47 -4.47
C SER A 229 -4.43 10.35 -5.35
N PRO A 230 -3.23 10.59 -4.84
CA PRO A 230 -2.02 10.49 -5.63
C PRO A 230 -1.88 9.08 -6.22
N GLN A 231 -1.67 8.99 -7.53
CA GLN A 231 -1.34 7.74 -8.21
C GLN A 231 0.11 7.37 -7.85
N GLU A 232 0.32 6.20 -7.28
CA GLU A 232 1.68 5.69 -7.06
C GLU A 232 2.42 5.57 -8.40
N GLY A 233 3.65 6.06 -8.44
CA GLY A 233 4.52 5.98 -9.63
C GLY A 233 4.25 7.01 -10.73
N SER A 234 3.28 7.90 -10.58
CA SER A 234 3.07 8.99 -11.54
C SER A 234 4.30 9.89 -11.58
N THR A 235 5.00 9.89 -12.72
CA THR A 235 6.05 10.85 -13.07
C THR A 235 5.47 12.12 -13.67
N ALA A 236 4.28 12.54 -13.26
CA ALA A 236 3.77 13.86 -13.61
C ALA A 236 4.71 14.91 -13.02
N SER A 237 5.81 15.16 -13.72
CA SER A 237 6.71 16.28 -13.56
C SER A 237 6.07 17.55 -14.12
N GLY A 238 4.86 17.89 -13.65
CA GLY A 238 4.52 19.30 -13.55
C GLY A 238 5.37 19.90 -12.43
N PRO A 239 5.72 21.19 -12.47
CA PRO A 239 6.41 21.80 -11.36
C PRO A 239 5.47 21.73 -10.16
N ARG A 240 5.56 20.64 -9.39
CA ARG A 240 5.12 20.67 -8.00
C ARG A 240 5.86 21.85 -7.41
N ALA A 241 5.11 22.88 -7.00
CA ALA A 241 5.65 23.82 -6.05
C ALA A 241 6.35 22.95 -5.01
N ARG A 242 7.68 22.97 -5.04
CA ARG A 242 8.51 22.33 -4.04
C ARG A 242 8.11 23.06 -2.76
N THR A 243 7.12 22.55 -2.03
CA THR A 243 7.11 22.78 -0.60
C THR A 243 8.51 22.37 -0.21
N ALA A 244 9.33 23.35 0.12
CA ALA A 244 10.72 23.14 0.50
C ALA A 244 10.65 22.12 1.64
N ARG A 245 10.94 20.83 1.34
CA ARG A 245 11.29 19.90 2.38
C ARG A 245 12.53 20.50 2.99
N LEU A 246 12.41 21.04 4.17
CA LEU A 246 13.53 21.46 4.96
C LEU A 246 14.40 20.22 5.15
N GLU A 247 15.36 20.03 4.27
CA GLU A 247 16.28 18.90 4.30
C GLU A 247 17.31 19.20 5.39
N PHE A 248 17.31 18.34 6.42
CA PHE A 248 18.32 18.44 7.47
C PHE A 248 19.71 18.10 6.89
N ARG A 249 20.60 19.10 6.82
CA ARG A 249 21.95 18.96 6.30
C ARG A 249 22.95 18.86 7.43
N ILE A 250 23.19 17.66 7.94
CA ILE A 250 24.02 17.42 9.12
C ILE A 250 25.41 18.07 9.03
N LEU A 251 26.00 18.17 7.84
CA LEU A 251 27.32 18.79 7.63
C LEU A 251 27.37 20.29 7.95
N GLU A 252 26.22 20.96 7.99
CA GLU A 252 26.12 22.40 8.34
C GLU A 252 26.15 22.63 9.85
N TYR A 253 25.97 21.56 10.65
CA TYR A 253 25.81 21.65 12.10
C TYR A 253 26.92 20.97 12.91
N VAL A 254 27.79 20.17 12.26
CA VAL A 254 28.84 19.43 12.95
C VAL A 254 30.22 19.82 12.43
N ALA A 255 31.16 20.07 13.37
CA ALA A 255 32.54 20.36 13.11
C ALA A 255 33.38 19.98 14.37
N PRO A 256 34.69 19.74 14.20
CA PRO A 256 35.44 19.55 12.93
C PRO A 256 35.15 18.19 12.27
N LEU A 257 35.36 18.12 10.97
CA LEU A 257 35.18 16.89 10.19
C LEU A 257 36.54 16.29 9.82
N ARG A 258 36.75 15.02 10.14
CA ARG A 258 37.91 14.23 9.74
C ARG A 258 37.50 13.20 8.71
N LYS A 259 38.15 13.16 7.55
CA LYS A 259 37.87 12.15 6.53
C LYS A 259 38.52 10.81 6.90
N VAL A 260 37.73 9.75 6.98
CA VAL A 260 38.19 8.38 7.24
C VAL A 260 37.50 7.46 6.23
N GLY A 261 38.23 6.99 5.24
CA GLY A 261 37.69 6.15 4.16
C GLY A 261 36.54 6.84 3.39
N ARG A 262 35.35 6.26 3.46
CA ARG A 262 34.14 6.76 2.78
C ARG A 262 33.30 7.69 3.64
N ASN A 263 33.74 8.00 4.85
CA ASN A 263 32.98 8.78 5.82
C ASN A 263 33.74 10.03 6.25
N TYR A 264 32.99 11.08 6.60
CA TYR A 264 33.45 12.06 7.57
C TYR A 264 33.17 11.51 8.96
N VAL A 265 34.11 11.70 9.87
CA VAL A 265 34.00 11.30 11.27
C VAL A 265 34.14 12.54 12.14
N THR A 266 33.28 12.67 13.12
CA THR A 266 33.22 13.81 14.02
C THR A 266 32.61 13.42 15.36
N ARG A 267 32.64 14.33 16.31
CA ARG A 267 31.99 14.17 17.62
C ARG A 267 30.47 14.04 17.44
N CYS A 268 29.89 13.02 18.06
CA CYS A 268 28.44 12.87 18.10
C CYS A 268 27.84 13.89 19.08
N PRO A 269 26.95 14.83 18.61
CA PRO A 269 26.36 15.84 19.49
C PRO A 269 25.64 15.25 20.70
N SER A 270 24.81 14.24 20.50
CA SER A 270 24.08 13.57 21.58
C SER A 270 25.01 12.87 22.58
N CYS A 271 26.06 12.18 22.10
CA CYS A 271 27.05 11.59 23.00
C CYS A 271 27.84 12.67 23.76
N ALA A 272 28.09 13.83 23.13
CA ALA A 272 28.79 14.93 23.76
C ALA A 272 28.02 15.52 24.95
N GLU A 273 26.70 15.73 24.79
CA GLU A 273 25.82 16.16 25.87
C GLU A 273 25.81 15.17 27.05
N LEU A 274 25.88 13.89 26.76
CA LEU A 274 25.91 12.81 27.76
C LEU A 274 27.30 12.52 28.30
N GLY A 275 28.35 13.22 27.84
CA GLY A 275 29.73 12.97 28.25
C GLY A 275 30.35 11.66 27.76
N HIS A 276 29.73 11.01 26.78
CA HIS A 276 30.11 9.67 26.31
C HIS A 276 31.05 9.66 25.09
N ASP A 277 31.27 10.79 24.41
CA ASP A 277 32.19 10.89 23.25
C ASP A 277 33.52 11.51 23.65
N ARG A 278 34.36 10.74 24.31
CA ARG A 278 35.72 11.18 24.74
C ARG A 278 36.70 11.24 23.56
N SER A 279 36.56 10.36 22.57
CA SER A 279 37.43 10.30 21.40
C SER A 279 37.07 11.37 20.36
N GLY A 280 35.88 11.92 20.39
CA GLY A 280 35.40 12.96 19.48
C GLY A 280 35.13 12.42 18.06
N ASP A 281 34.86 11.11 17.90
CA ASP A 281 34.73 10.44 16.61
C ASP A 281 33.58 9.42 16.53
N ASN A 282 32.64 9.50 17.44
CA ASN A 282 31.51 8.57 17.48
C ASN A 282 30.51 8.75 16.33
N LEU A 283 30.50 9.86 15.59
CA LEU A 283 29.59 10.10 14.49
C LEU A 283 30.29 9.93 13.15
N ALA A 284 29.83 8.97 12.36
CA ALA A 284 30.23 8.75 10.98
C ALA A 284 29.16 9.21 10.01
N ILE A 285 29.52 10.00 8.98
CA ILE A 285 28.63 10.59 7.98
C ILE A 285 29.16 10.16 6.60
N LEU A 286 28.32 9.55 5.77
CA LEU A 286 28.71 9.08 4.45
C LEU A 286 28.98 10.25 3.50
N ILE A 287 30.18 10.34 2.94
CA ILE A 287 30.61 11.46 2.08
C ILE A 287 29.73 11.60 0.82
N ARG A 288 29.35 10.48 0.19
CA ARG A 288 28.54 10.48 -1.03
C ARG A 288 27.11 10.95 -0.80
N ASP A 289 26.57 10.71 0.40
CA ASP A 289 25.22 11.07 0.77
C ASP A 289 25.15 11.36 2.28
N PRO A 290 25.30 12.62 2.70
CA PRO A 290 25.33 13.00 4.10
C PRO A 290 24.02 12.72 4.89
N ARG A 291 22.93 12.34 4.21
CA ARG A 291 21.70 11.86 4.86
C ARG A 291 21.90 10.54 5.59
N PHE A 292 22.95 9.79 5.21
CA PHE A 292 23.36 8.56 5.89
C PHE A 292 24.46 8.87 6.90
N TYR A 293 24.06 8.92 8.15
CA TYR A 293 24.98 9.06 9.27
C TYR A 293 24.58 8.11 10.41
N LYS A 294 25.58 7.71 11.22
CA LYS A 294 25.40 6.76 12.31
C LYS A 294 26.34 7.09 13.47
N CYS A 295 25.81 7.07 14.68
CA CYS A 295 26.62 7.08 15.89
C CYS A 295 27.06 5.66 16.25
N TRP A 296 28.35 5.44 16.46
CA TRP A 296 28.88 4.16 16.86
C TRP A 296 28.50 3.76 18.29
N ALA A 297 28.21 4.74 19.15
CA ALA A 297 27.70 4.50 20.50
C ALA A 297 26.17 4.25 20.55
N GLY A 298 25.48 4.23 19.37
CA GLY A 298 24.09 3.81 19.29
C GLY A 298 23.05 4.92 19.41
N CYS A 299 23.43 6.21 19.42
CA CYS A 299 22.44 7.29 19.43
C CYS A 299 21.56 7.24 18.18
N ALA A 300 20.24 7.33 18.37
CA ALA A 300 19.28 7.46 17.29
C ALA A 300 19.47 8.79 16.55
N LYS A 301 19.03 8.86 15.26
CA LYS A 301 19.16 10.08 14.47
C LYS A 301 18.43 11.27 15.07
N GLU A 302 17.28 10.99 15.68
CA GLU A 302 16.43 11.96 16.38
C GLU A 302 17.16 12.59 17.57
N MET A 303 17.87 11.80 18.36
CA MET A 303 18.69 12.27 19.49
C MET A 303 19.83 13.18 19.00
N ILE A 304 20.48 12.81 17.90
CA ILE A 304 21.56 13.61 17.29
C ILE A 304 21.02 14.97 16.80
N ARG A 305 19.83 14.98 16.20
CA ARG A 305 19.18 16.21 15.72
C ARG A 305 18.73 17.10 16.86
N ALA A 306 18.12 16.52 17.90
CA ALA A 306 17.70 17.23 19.08
C ALA A 306 18.87 17.95 19.77
N ALA A 307 20.01 17.26 19.92
CA ALA A 307 21.23 17.82 20.49
C ALA A 307 21.84 18.96 19.65
N LEU A 308 21.47 19.09 18.38
CA LEU A 308 21.84 20.19 17.51
C LEU A 308 20.81 21.32 17.47
N GLY A 309 19.73 21.24 18.30
CA GLY A 309 18.63 22.21 18.30
C GLY A 309 17.85 22.27 16.99
N CYS A 310 17.94 21.22 16.15
CA CYS A 310 17.25 21.18 14.87
C CYS A 310 15.89 20.50 15.00
N PRO A 311 14.84 21.00 14.31
CA PRO A 311 13.53 20.40 14.38
C PRO A 311 13.58 18.95 13.87
N THR A 312 12.91 18.05 14.58
CA THR A 312 12.63 16.69 14.10
C THR A 312 11.54 16.74 13.03
N HIS A 313 11.43 15.71 12.20
CA HIS A 313 10.38 15.67 11.15
C HIS A 313 8.94 15.77 11.70
N MET A 314 8.75 15.64 13.01
CA MET A 314 7.44 15.76 13.68
C MET A 314 7.08 17.19 14.08
N GLU A 315 8.03 18.11 14.14
CA GLU A 315 7.82 19.52 14.51
C GLU A 315 7.51 20.42 13.30
N ILE A 316 7.55 19.85 12.08
CA ILE A 316 7.23 20.55 10.84
C ILE A 316 5.86 20.04 10.36
N ALA A 317 4.81 20.36 11.10
CA ALA A 317 3.42 20.18 10.67
C ALA A 317 2.85 21.50 10.17
#